data_be9ea68d2832fe742496e05c80d3b8c6
#
_entry.id   be9ea68d2832fe742496e05c80d3b8c6
#
_cell.length_a   1.000
_cell.length_b   1.000
_cell.length_c   1.000
_cell.angle_alpha   90.00
_cell.angle_beta   90.00
_cell.angle_gamma   90.00
#
_symmetry.space_group_name_H-M   'P 1'
#
loop_
_entity.id
_entity.type
_entity.pdbx_description
1 polymer ?
#
loop_
_entity_poly.entity_id
_entity_poly.type
_entity_poly.pdbx_seq_one_letter_code
_entity_poly.pdbx_strand_id
1 'polypeptide(L)'
;PWTKTQQHGNSAMYRFNPRTFEYSFHANNSPNPHGVSFNYWGYHFATDGTGGRAYQVRPDGRGGFRMQAVLNKTVRPVPANGVISSPHFPDKYQGNFLILNSIGFLGIKQYKMVHSTQGKDSDGDGFSDEYEIVKKSDPNDANKKPGGSPGDIWGVDQEDLLLSPEDRNFRPTDFEIGSDGAMYVSDWQNIIIGHMQHNVRDPSRDHEFGRVYRITHEGHELMSPVKVDGEPIAKLLDLLKERTNLTRYRARIELSERDTKDVVAALGEWTKQFDAKKPEDAHHLMEALWMHQQHNVKNEALLKALLKSPV
;
A
#
# COMPACT_ATOMS: atom_id res chain seq x y z
N PRO A 1 30.82 2.33 -4.63
CA PRO A 1 29.70 3.19 -5.03
C PRO A 1 29.05 3.96 -3.88
N TRP A 2 29.32 3.65 -2.61
CA TRP A 2 28.78 4.34 -1.43
C TRP A 2 29.54 5.66 -1.14
N THR A 3 29.70 6.52 -2.14
CA THR A 3 30.60 7.67 -2.06
C THR A 3 29.96 8.95 -1.54
N LYS A 4 28.64 9.00 -1.36
CA LYS A 4 27.94 10.18 -0.83
C LYS A 4 27.00 9.78 0.29
N THR A 5 27.29 10.24 1.49
CA THR A 5 26.35 10.18 2.61
C THR A 5 25.23 11.18 2.37
N GLN A 6 23.99 10.71 2.38
CA GLN A 6 22.80 11.56 2.40
C GLN A 6 22.17 11.49 3.80
N GLN A 7 22.04 12.63 4.43
CA GLN A 7 21.43 12.74 5.76
C GLN A 7 20.31 13.78 5.72
N HIS A 8 19.12 13.37 6.15
CA HIS A 8 17.93 14.21 6.14
C HIS A 8 17.19 14.08 7.46
N GLY A 9 17.21 15.12 8.28
CA GLY A 9 16.48 15.19 9.54
C GLY A 9 16.73 13.98 10.47
N ASN A 10 15.72 13.58 11.22
CA ASN A 10 15.77 12.43 12.13
C ASN A 10 15.48 11.09 11.43
N SER A 11 14.72 11.14 10.33
CA SER A 11 14.39 9.97 9.52
C SER A 11 13.96 10.40 8.12
N ALA A 12 14.18 9.54 7.15
CA ALA A 12 13.83 9.80 5.76
C ALA A 12 13.44 8.53 5.02
N MET A 13 12.69 8.71 3.95
CA MET A 13 12.45 7.69 2.94
C MET A 13 13.40 7.91 1.77
N TYR A 14 13.94 6.83 1.25
CA TYR A 14 14.79 6.83 0.08
C TYR A 14 14.17 5.97 -1.01
N ARG A 15 14.37 6.38 -2.26
CA ARG A 15 14.10 5.56 -3.43
C ARG A 15 15.40 4.91 -3.88
N PHE A 16 15.32 3.65 -4.21
CA PHE A 16 16.44 2.87 -4.72
C PHE A 16 16.07 2.30 -6.09
N ASN A 17 16.96 2.45 -7.06
CA ASN A 17 16.82 1.83 -8.36
C ASN A 17 17.66 0.54 -8.40
N PRO A 18 17.05 -0.65 -8.45
CA PRO A 18 17.79 -1.91 -8.39
C PRO A 18 18.63 -2.20 -9.65
N ARG A 19 18.38 -1.51 -10.78
CA ARG A 19 19.16 -1.68 -12.02
C ARG A 19 20.43 -0.84 -12.05
N THR A 20 20.36 0.40 -11.55
CA THR A 20 21.50 1.34 -11.58
C THR A 20 22.22 1.42 -10.25
N PHE A 21 21.65 0.84 -9.18
CA PHE A 21 22.09 0.97 -7.79
C PHE A 21 22.13 2.42 -7.29
N GLU A 22 21.44 3.31 -7.97
CA GLU A 22 21.26 4.68 -7.53
C GLU A 22 20.20 4.78 -6.46
N TYR A 23 20.43 5.61 -5.47
CA TYR A 23 19.42 5.97 -4.48
C TYR A 23 19.29 7.48 -4.38
N SER A 24 18.10 7.92 -4.04
CA SER A 24 17.78 9.34 -3.88
C SER A 24 16.82 9.56 -2.73
N PHE A 25 16.92 10.73 -2.11
CA PHE A 25 15.96 11.18 -1.12
C PHE A 25 14.57 11.23 -1.75
N HIS A 26 13.56 10.72 -1.02
CA HIS A 26 12.18 10.74 -1.44
C HIS A 26 11.34 11.70 -0.61
N ALA A 27 11.29 11.48 0.70
CA ALA A 27 10.51 12.30 1.63
C ALA A 27 11.12 12.27 3.03
N ASN A 28 10.90 13.32 3.82
CA ASN A 28 11.05 13.20 5.26
C ASN A 28 10.04 12.20 5.80
N ASN A 29 10.37 11.54 6.91
CA ASN A 29 9.48 10.59 7.55
C ASN A 29 9.16 11.03 8.99
N SER A 30 8.29 10.27 9.65
CA SER A 30 8.01 10.42 11.07
C SER A 30 9.24 10.06 11.92
N PRO A 31 9.33 10.53 13.17
CA PRO A 31 10.49 10.27 14.03
C PRO A 31 10.83 8.80 14.22
N ASN A 32 9.82 7.92 14.14
CA ASN A 32 10.01 6.47 14.29
C ASN A 32 9.28 5.71 13.17
N PRO A 33 9.87 5.68 11.97
CA PRO A 33 9.21 5.11 10.79
C PRO A 33 9.07 3.59 10.91
N HIS A 34 7.86 3.13 10.65
CA HIS A 34 7.53 1.71 10.55
C HIS A 34 6.52 1.49 9.44
N GLY A 35 6.82 0.58 8.55
CA GLY A 35 5.96 0.17 7.45
C GLY A 35 5.82 1.21 6.32
N VAL A 36 5.88 0.69 5.12
CA VAL A 36 5.60 1.37 3.85
C VAL A 36 4.73 0.44 3.03
N SER A 37 3.63 0.96 2.50
CA SER A 37 2.74 0.18 1.65
C SER A 37 2.19 1.01 0.50
N PHE A 38 1.68 0.31 -0.51
CA PHE A 38 1.06 0.91 -1.68
C PHE A 38 -0.29 0.27 -1.93
N ASN A 39 -1.29 1.07 -2.30
CA ASN A 39 -2.56 0.52 -2.72
C ASN A 39 -2.55 0.16 -4.21
N TYR A 40 -3.72 -0.27 -4.72
CA TYR A 40 -3.92 -0.63 -6.12
C TYR A 40 -3.48 0.47 -7.10
N TRP A 41 -3.71 1.72 -6.77
CA TRP A 41 -3.39 2.88 -7.60
C TRP A 41 -1.99 3.44 -7.38
N GLY A 42 -1.17 2.79 -6.56
CA GLY A 42 0.19 3.26 -6.24
C GLY A 42 0.25 4.40 -5.25
N TYR A 43 -0.84 4.73 -4.56
CA TYR A 43 -0.77 5.66 -3.45
C TYR A 43 0.11 5.10 -2.35
N HIS A 44 1.06 5.91 -1.90
CA HIS A 44 2.08 5.54 -0.95
C HIS A 44 1.64 5.88 0.48
N PHE A 45 1.64 4.88 1.35
CA PHE A 45 1.34 5.03 2.77
C PHE A 45 2.54 4.69 3.63
N ALA A 46 2.62 5.35 4.79
CA ALA A 46 3.65 5.12 5.79
C ALA A 46 3.09 5.27 7.19
N THR A 47 3.71 4.62 8.18
CA THR A 47 3.29 4.70 9.57
C THR A 47 4.42 5.11 10.51
N ASP A 48 4.03 5.70 11.64
CA ASP A 48 4.88 6.00 12.78
C ASP A 48 4.63 4.96 13.88
N GLY A 49 5.66 4.17 14.19
CA GLY A 49 5.57 3.09 15.17
C GLY A 49 5.19 3.58 16.56
N THR A 50 5.85 4.60 17.09
CA THR A 50 5.61 5.12 18.45
C THR A 50 4.50 6.16 18.50
N GLY A 51 4.29 6.91 17.43
CA GLY A 51 3.28 7.96 17.35
C GLY A 51 1.86 7.43 17.16
N GLY A 52 1.70 6.20 16.68
CA GLY A 52 0.40 5.64 16.30
C GLY A 52 -0.27 6.46 15.21
N ARG A 53 0.49 6.86 14.19
CA ARG A 53 0.01 7.70 13.08
C ARG A 53 0.23 7.02 11.75
N ALA A 54 -0.65 7.29 10.79
CA ALA A 54 -0.50 6.89 9.40
C ALA A 54 -0.60 8.09 8.48
N TYR A 55 0.12 8.00 7.37
CA TYR A 55 0.29 9.09 6.44
C TYR A 55 0.19 8.59 4.99
N GLN A 56 -0.38 9.43 4.14
CA GLN A 56 -0.15 9.40 2.69
C GLN A 56 1.12 10.20 2.39
N VAL A 57 2.04 9.62 1.63
CA VAL A 57 3.22 10.31 1.10
C VAL A 57 2.88 10.79 -0.31
N ARG A 58 2.76 12.10 -0.49
CA ARG A 58 2.27 12.69 -1.74
C ARG A 58 3.15 13.83 -2.22
N PRO A 59 3.12 14.16 -3.53
CA PRO A 59 3.82 15.32 -4.05
C PRO A 59 3.46 16.61 -3.31
N ASP A 60 4.43 17.45 -3.06
CA ASP A 60 4.26 18.73 -2.35
C ASP A 60 4.00 19.92 -3.30
N GLY A 61 3.97 19.66 -4.61
CA GLY A 61 3.83 20.68 -5.66
C GLY A 61 5.09 21.51 -5.92
N ARG A 62 6.20 21.21 -5.24
CA ARG A 62 7.50 21.90 -5.37
C ARG A 62 8.62 20.99 -5.86
N GLY A 63 8.26 19.81 -6.36
CA GLY A 63 9.20 18.80 -6.82
C GLY A 63 9.66 17.82 -5.74
N GLY A 64 9.15 17.94 -4.52
CA GLY A 64 9.36 17.02 -3.40
C GLY A 64 8.09 16.27 -3.01
N PHE A 65 8.16 15.63 -1.83
CA PHE A 65 7.04 14.90 -1.25
C PHE A 65 6.82 15.31 0.21
N ARG A 66 5.59 15.27 0.64
CA ARG A 66 5.16 15.57 2.01
C ARG A 66 4.33 14.43 2.59
N MET A 67 4.31 14.33 3.91
CA MET A 67 3.45 13.41 4.64
C MET A 67 2.14 14.10 5.04
N GLN A 68 1.02 13.53 4.63
CA GLN A 68 -0.33 13.97 4.94
C GLN A 68 -1.00 12.94 5.82
N ALA A 69 -1.43 13.31 7.03
CA ALA A 69 -2.15 12.39 7.91
C ALA A 69 -3.42 11.85 7.22
N VAL A 70 -3.62 10.54 7.28
CA VAL A 70 -4.78 9.85 6.68
C VAL A 70 -5.80 9.40 7.71
N LEU A 71 -5.50 9.51 9.00
CA LEU A 71 -6.42 9.20 10.10
C LEU A 71 -6.02 9.95 11.36
N ASN A 72 -6.92 9.95 12.34
CA ASN A 72 -6.59 10.39 13.69
C ASN A 72 -5.56 9.43 14.31
N LYS A 73 -4.88 9.90 15.35
CA LYS A 73 -3.94 9.06 16.09
C LYS A 73 -4.63 7.77 16.52
N THR A 74 -4.04 6.63 16.14
CA THR A 74 -4.50 5.30 16.53
C THR A 74 -3.69 4.74 17.71
N VAL A 75 -3.90 3.47 18.01
CA VAL A 75 -3.13 2.75 19.04
C VAL A 75 -1.67 2.55 18.63
N ARG A 76 -0.80 2.35 19.58
CA ARG A 76 0.65 2.19 19.39
C ARG A 76 1.20 1.01 20.19
N PRO A 77 2.34 0.44 19.82
CA PRO A 77 3.12 0.73 18.62
C PRO A 77 2.46 0.16 17.38
N VAL A 78 2.83 0.72 16.22
CA VAL A 78 2.45 0.20 14.91
C VAL A 78 3.67 -0.49 14.31
N PRO A 79 3.79 -1.81 14.37
CA PRO A 79 4.92 -2.53 13.80
C PRO A 79 4.87 -2.58 12.27
N ALA A 80 3.68 -2.69 11.68
CA ALA A 80 3.50 -2.75 10.23
C ALA A 80 2.15 -2.19 9.80
N ASN A 81 2.05 -1.94 8.50
CA ASN A 81 0.81 -1.58 7.80
C ASN A 81 0.77 -2.23 6.42
N GLY A 82 -0.40 -2.27 5.82
CA GLY A 82 -0.58 -2.74 4.45
C GLY A 82 -2.01 -2.55 3.97
N VAL A 83 -2.29 -3.06 2.78
CA VAL A 83 -3.60 -2.92 2.12
C VAL A 83 -4.10 -4.29 1.69
N ILE A 84 -5.37 -4.58 1.96
CA ILE A 84 -5.98 -5.84 1.52
C ILE A 84 -6.13 -5.82 0.00
N SER A 85 -5.56 -6.84 -0.66
CA SER A 85 -5.62 -7.02 -2.10
C SER A 85 -5.66 -8.50 -2.42
N SER A 86 -6.83 -9.13 -2.22
CA SER A 86 -7.03 -10.56 -2.50
C SER A 86 -8.50 -10.87 -2.75
N PRO A 87 -8.88 -11.51 -3.87
CA PRO A 87 -10.27 -11.90 -4.14
C PRO A 87 -10.80 -12.99 -3.20
N HIS A 88 -9.96 -13.61 -2.37
CA HIS A 88 -10.41 -14.50 -1.29
C HIS A 88 -11.22 -13.74 -0.24
N PHE A 89 -10.94 -12.45 -0.02
CA PHE A 89 -11.70 -11.61 0.88
C PHE A 89 -12.83 -10.88 0.14
N PRO A 90 -14.03 -10.70 0.76
CA PRO A 90 -15.15 -9.97 0.18
C PRO A 90 -14.78 -8.56 -0.31
N ASP A 91 -15.55 -8.05 -1.27
CA ASP A 91 -15.31 -6.72 -1.87
C ASP A 91 -15.28 -5.59 -0.83
N LYS A 92 -16.04 -5.68 0.26
CA LYS A 92 -16.03 -4.67 1.34
C LYS A 92 -14.68 -4.51 2.05
N TYR A 93 -13.78 -5.49 1.93
CA TYR A 93 -12.44 -5.45 2.51
C TYR A 93 -11.37 -4.99 1.52
N GLN A 94 -11.67 -5.04 0.20
CA GLN A 94 -10.67 -4.69 -0.81
C GLN A 94 -10.24 -3.23 -0.69
N GLY A 95 -8.92 -2.99 -0.70
CA GLY A 95 -8.36 -1.66 -0.58
C GLY A 95 -8.35 -1.09 0.84
N ASN A 96 -8.92 -1.80 1.82
CA ASN A 96 -8.85 -1.35 3.20
C ASN A 96 -7.41 -1.37 3.71
N PHE A 97 -7.05 -0.31 4.42
CA PHE A 97 -5.75 -0.14 5.03
C PHE A 97 -5.72 -0.78 6.41
N LEU A 98 -4.71 -1.57 6.67
CA LEU A 98 -4.53 -2.30 7.91
C LEU A 98 -3.39 -1.71 8.72
N ILE A 99 -3.58 -1.65 10.03
CA ILE A 99 -2.57 -1.28 11.01
C ILE A 99 -2.49 -2.38 12.06
N LEU A 100 -1.31 -2.99 12.17
CA LEU A 100 -1.04 -3.95 13.22
C LEU A 100 -0.71 -3.22 14.52
N ASN A 101 -1.03 -3.85 15.64
CA ASN A 101 -0.68 -3.31 16.96
C ASN A 101 -0.33 -4.44 17.93
N SER A 102 0.70 -4.23 18.72
CA SER A 102 1.30 -5.27 19.57
C SER A 102 1.35 -4.93 21.07
N ILE A 103 0.88 -3.75 21.52
CA ILE A 103 0.86 -3.40 22.96
C ILE A 103 -0.48 -2.85 23.39
N GLY A 104 -0.88 -1.68 22.90
CA GLY A 104 -2.10 -0.98 23.33
C GLY A 104 -3.39 -1.63 22.82
N PHE A 105 -3.24 -2.48 21.85
CA PHE A 105 -4.27 -3.27 21.20
C PHE A 105 -3.57 -4.51 20.63
N LEU A 106 -4.11 -5.70 20.83
CA LEU A 106 -3.52 -6.94 20.37
C LEU A 106 -4.29 -7.45 19.16
N GLY A 107 -3.95 -6.92 17.98
CA GLY A 107 -4.73 -7.21 16.81
C GLY A 107 -4.38 -6.38 15.59
N ILE A 108 -5.30 -6.38 14.63
CA ILE A 108 -5.22 -5.67 13.36
C ILE A 108 -6.43 -4.76 13.20
N LYS A 109 -6.18 -3.47 13.24
CA LYS A 109 -7.18 -2.43 12.94
C LYS A 109 -7.35 -2.28 11.43
N GLN A 110 -8.58 -1.94 11.04
CA GLN A 110 -8.96 -1.79 9.65
C GLN A 110 -9.58 -0.42 9.39
N TYR A 111 -9.21 0.17 8.26
CA TYR A 111 -9.71 1.47 7.81
C TYR A 111 -10.12 1.43 6.34
N LYS A 112 -11.34 1.86 6.03
CA LYS A 112 -11.73 2.16 4.65
C LYS A 112 -11.06 3.46 4.23
N MET A 113 -10.37 3.46 3.09
CA MET A 113 -9.67 4.64 2.57
C MET A 113 -10.58 5.41 1.63
N VAL A 114 -11.02 6.59 2.05
CA VAL A 114 -11.91 7.47 1.29
C VAL A 114 -11.08 8.53 0.60
N HIS A 115 -11.21 8.61 -0.73
CA HIS A 115 -10.47 9.55 -1.57
C HIS A 115 -11.27 10.84 -1.75
N SER A 116 -10.58 11.98 -1.67
CA SER A 116 -11.22 13.28 -1.77
C SER A 116 -11.83 13.59 -3.13
N THR A 117 -11.34 12.94 -4.19
CA THR A 117 -11.76 13.22 -5.58
C THR A 117 -12.31 12.01 -6.33
N GLN A 118 -12.44 10.87 -5.66
CA GLN A 118 -12.98 9.65 -6.28
C GLN A 118 -14.38 9.36 -5.75
N GLY A 119 -15.31 9.18 -6.65
CA GLY A 119 -16.71 8.91 -6.34
C GLY A 119 -17.64 9.99 -6.88
N LYS A 120 -18.88 10.00 -6.37
CA LYS A 120 -19.87 10.99 -6.73
C LYS A 120 -19.49 12.36 -6.11
N ASP A 121 -19.63 13.42 -6.86
CA ASP A 121 -19.51 14.82 -6.47
C ASP A 121 -20.83 15.49 -6.85
N SER A 122 -21.71 15.72 -5.86
CA SER A 122 -23.08 16.15 -6.08
C SER A 122 -23.22 17.63 -6.35
N ASP A 123 -22.33 18.46 -5.82
CA ASP A 123 -22.38 19.91 -5.93
C ASP A 123 -21.32 20.49 -6.89
N GLY A 124 -20.42 19.64 -7.40
CA GLY A 124 -19.43 20.00 -8.40
C GLY A 124 -18.26 20.82 -7.88
N ASP A 125 -17.97 20.76 -6.58
CA ASP A 125 -16.89 21.54 -5.95
C ASP A 125 -15.50 20.91 -6.08
N GLY A 126 -15.43 19.66 -6.59
CA GLY A 126 -14.21 18.89 -6.82
C GLY A 126 -13.86 17.93 -5.68
N PHE A 127 -14.73 17.76 -4.69
CA PHE A 127 -14.61 16.76 -3.65
C PHE A 127 -15.73 15.72 -3.74
N SER A 128 -15.45 14.50 -3.35
CA SER A 128 -16.46 13.44 -3.36
C SER A 128 -17.41 13.55 -2.16
N ASP A 129 -18.68 13.26 -2.39
CA ASP A 129 -19.71 13.26 -1.35
C ASP A 129 -19.28 12.46 -0.10
N GLU A 130 -18.65 11.31 -0.30
CA GLU A 130 -18.19 10.46 0.80
C GLU A 130 -17.08 11.13 1.62
N TYR A 131 -16.13 11.78 0.95
CA TYR A 131 -15.05 12.50 1.62
C TYR A 131 -15.59 13.69 2.43
N GLU A 132 -16.54 14.41 1.87
CA GLU A 132 -17.19 15.52 2.52
C GLU A 132 -17.95 15.09 3.78
N ILE A 133 -18.77 14.03 3.70
CA ILE A 133 -19.47 13.45 4.86
C ILE A 133 -18.48 13.10 5.96
N VAL A 134 -17.38 12.42 5.62
CA VAL A 134 -16.33 12.04 6.59
C VAL A 134 -15.66 13.27 7.21
N LYS A 135 -15.47 14.33 6.44
CA LYS A 135 -14.89 15.60 6.91
C LYS A 135 -15.91 16.55 7.54
N LYS A 136 -17.19 16.12 7.65
CA LYS A 136 -18.29 16.90 8.22
C LYS A 136 -18.59 18.19 7.43
N SER A 137 -18.47 18.09 6.12
CA SER A 137 -18.90 19.08 5.14
C SER A 137 -20.25 18.69 4.57
N ASP A 138 -20.87 19.56 3.77
CA ASP A 138 -22.18 19.33 3.17
C ASP A 138 -22.02 19.01 1.67
N PRO A 139 -22.26 17.76 1.24
CA PRO A 139 -22.03 17.34 -0.15
C PRO A 139 -23.05 17.92 -1.16
N ASN A 140 -23.92 18.84 -0.72
CA ASN A 140 -24.86 19.53 -1.58
C ASN A 140 -24.67 21.07 -1.57
N ASP A 141 -23.58 21.57 -0.98
CA ASP A 141 -23.30 23.00 -0.87
C ASP A 141 -21.83 23.32 -1.20
N ALA A 142 -21.55 23.58 -2.46
CA ALA A 142 -20.22 23.88 -3.00
C ALA A 142 -19.47 25.03 -2.28
N ASN A 143 -20.16 25.80 -1.44
CA ASN A 143 -19.52 26.84 -0.61
C ASN A 143 -18.98 26.30 0.72
N LYS A 144 -19.34 25.07 1.09
CA LYS A 144 -18.91 24.40 2.34
C LYS A 144 -17.90 23.31 2.08
N LYS A 145 -16.79 23.66 1.44
CA LYS A 145 -15.74 22.69 1.11
C LYS A 145 -15.16 22.00 2.33
N PRO A 146 -14.84 20.69 2.22
CA PRO A 146 -14.16 19.98 3.29
C PRO A 146 -12.75 20.53 3.49
N GLY A 147 -12.21 20.38 4.69
CA GLY A 147 -10.80 20.65 4.92
C GLY A 147 -9.91 19.64 4.18
N GLY A 148 -8.82 20.13 3.57
CA GLY A 148 -7.89 19.30 2.82
C GLY A 148 -7.65 19.80 1.40
N SER A 149 -7.15 18.93 0.54
CA SER A 149 -6.83 19.24 -0.85
C SER A 149 -7.27 18.09 -1.77
N PRO A 150 -7.58 18.38 -3.05
CA PRO A 150 -7.79 17.32 -4.03
C PRO A 150 -6.65 16.28 -4.03
N GLY A 151 -7.01 15.01 -4.02
CA GLY A 151 -6.07 13.88 -3.91
C GLY A 151 -5.70 13.48 -2.47
N ASP A 152 -6.26 14.14 -1.44
CA ASP A 152 -6.15 13.67 -0.06
C ASP A 152 -6.96 12.38 0.13
N ILE A 153 -6.47 11.54 1.04
CA ILE A 153 -7.14 10.30 1.45
C ILE A 153 -7.38 10.37 2.96
N TRP A 154 -8.54 9.85 3.39
CA TRP A 154 -8.87 9.75 4.79
C TRP A 154 -9.36 8.35 5.16
N GLY A 155 -8.79 7.79 6.22
CA GLY A 155 -9.16 6.48 6.74
C GLY A 155 -10.36 6.58 7.69
N VAL A 156 -11.37 5.78 7.42
CA VAL A 156 -12.58 5.63 8.24
C VAL A 156 -12.50 4.31 8.97
N ASP A 157 -12.57 4.34 10.30
CA ASP A 157 -12.55 3.13 11.13
C ASP A 157 -13.59 2.12 10.64
N GLN A 158 -13.16 0.89 10.53
CA GLN A 158 -14.00 -0.27 10.27
C GLN A 158 -13.92 -1.22 11.47
N GLU A 159 -14.72 -2.27 11.44
CA GLU A 159 -14.59 -3.37 12.40
C GLU A 159 -13.16 -3.92 12.38
N ASP A 160 -12.61 -4.18 13.57
CA ASP A 160 -11.25 -4.71 13.69
C ASP A 160 -11.14 -6.06 12.99
N LEU A 161 -10.16 -6.21 12.11
CA LEU A 161 -10.03 -7.43 11.29
C LEU A 161 -9.66 -8.64 12.16
N LEU A 162 -8.82 -8.44 13.15
CA LEU A 162 -8.36 -9.48 14.07
C LEU A 162 -8.12 -8.88 15.44
N LEU A 163 -8.64 -9.53 16.46
CA LEU A 163 -8.45 -9.17 17.86
C LEU A 163 -8.30 -10.43 18.69
N SER A 164 -7.29 -10.47 19.55
CA SER A 164 -7.10 -11.56 20.51
C SER A 164 -7.06 -11.01 21.94
N PRO A 165 -8.22 -10.77 22.57
CA PRO A 165 -8.27 -10.20 23.90
C PRO A 165 -7.83 -11.16 25.01
N GLU A 166 -7.92 -12.48 24.76
CA GLU A 166 -7.62 -13.52 25.74
C GLU A 166 -6.15 -13.94 25.71
N ASP A 167 -5.53 -13.97 24.52
CA ASP A 167 -4.11 -14.33 24.37
C ASP A 167 -3.22 -13.09 24.46
N ARG A 168 -2.70 -12.84 25.66
CA ARG A 168 -1.78 -11.74 25.91
C ARG A 168 -0.41 -11.90 25.27
N ASN A 169 -0.11 -13.05 24.71
CA ASN A 169 1.13 -13.30 23.95
C ASN A 169 0.99 -12.92 22.48
N PHE A 170 -0.24 -12.73 21.99
CA PHE A 170 -0.47 -12.33 20.61
C PHE A 170 0.10 -10.93 20.33
N ARG A 171 1.10 -10.88 19.46
CA ARG A 171 1.86 -9.67 19.09
C ARG A 171 2.05 -9.64 17.58
N PRO A 172 1.01 -9.32 16.81
CA PRO A 172 1.12 -9.26 15.34
C PRO A 172 2.15 -8.22 14.94
N THR A 173 3.12 -8.62 14.13
CA THR A 173 4.26 -7.80 13.73
C THR A 173 4.27 -7.45 12.27
N ASP A 174 3.72 -8.31 11.41
CA ASP A 174 3.61 -8.09 9.98
C ASP A 174 2.55 -8.99 9.38
N PHE A 175 2.09 -8.68 8.15
CA PHE A 175 1.22 -9.56 7.38
C PHE A 175 1.51 -9.49 5.90
N GLU A 176 1.24 -10.60 5.21
CA GLU A 176 1.31 -10.70 3.76
C GLU A 176 0.13 -11.51 3.22
N ILE A 177 -0.28 -11.19 2.01
CA ILE A 177 -1.25 -12.00 1.28
C ILE A 177 -0.50 -13.10 0.53
N GLY A 178 -0.79 -14.35 0.86
CA GLY A 178 -0.18 -15.51 0.22
C GLY A 178 -0.66 -15.75 -1.22
N SER A 179 0.04 -16.64 -1.91
CA SER A 179 -0.32 -17.03 -3.30
C SER A 179 -1.67 -17.74 -3.40
N ASP A 180 -2.18 -18.23 -2.29
CA ASP A 180 -3.52 -18.82 -2.14
C ASP A 180 -4.60 -17.80 -1.78
N GLY A 181 -4.24 -16.52 -1.68
CA GLY A 181 -5.13 -15.42 -1.33
C GLY A 181 -5.41 -15.26 0.16
N ALA A 182 -5.00 -16.20 1.00
CA ALA A 182 -5.12 -16.08 2.45
C ALA A 182 -4.17 -15.00 2.99
N MET A 183 -4.49 -14.44 4.16
CA MET A 183 -3.60 -13.53 4.88
C MET A 183 -2.75 -14.31 5.87
N TYR A 184 -1.44 -14.11 5.81
CA TYR A 184 -0.50 -14.68 6.74
C TYR A 184 0.00 -13.59 7.69
N VAL A 185 -0.18 -13.80 9.00
CA VAL A 185 0.18 -12.83 10.03
C VAL A 185 1.28 -13.41 10.88
N SER A 186 2.42 -12.74 10.92
CA SER A 186 3.50 -13.09 11.84
C SER A 186 3.19 -12.56 13.23
N ASP A 187 3.41 -13.41 14.24
CA ASP A 187 3.16 -13.11 15.63
C ASP A 187 4.42 -13.38 16.46
N TRP A 188 4.89 -12.36 17.13
CA TRP A 188 6.08 -12.47 17.97
C TRP A 188 5.89 -13.38 19.19
N GLN A 189 4.64 -13.64 19.57
CA GLN A 189 4.29 -14.52 20.69
C GLN A 189 5.06 -14.19 21.97
N ASN A 190 4.91 -13.00 22.49
CA ASN A 190 5.65 -12.61 23.67
C ASN A 190 4.80 -11.86 24.68
N ILE A 191 4.81 -12.32 25.93
CA ILE A 191 4.05 -11.71 27.01
C ILE A 191 4.57 -10.29 27.36
N ILE A 192 5.87 -10.09 27.21
CA ILE A 192 6.53 -8.82 27.53
C ILE A 192 6.94 -8.12 26.23
N ILE A 193 6.41 -6.93 26.00
CA ILE A 193 6.88 -6.02 24.95
C ILE A 193 7.34 -4.72 25.57
N GLY A 194 8.53 -4.30 25.23
CA GLY A 194 9.11 -3.06 25.70
C GLY A 194 10.44 -2.78 25.06
N HIS A 195 11.15 -1.79 25.57
CA HIS A 195 12.48 -1.51 25.10
C HIS A 195 13.41 -2.70 25.32
N MET A 196 14.17 -3.05 24.29
CA MET A 196 15.04 -4.21 24.28
C MET A 196 16.01 -4.28 25.47
N GLN A 197 16.49 -3.15 25.92
CA GLN A 197 17.43 -3.06 27.04
C GLN A 197 16.90 -3.68 28.34
N HIS A 198 15.60 -3.64 28.53
CA HIS A 198 14.98 -4.10 29.78
C HIS A 198 14.47 -5.54 29.69
N ASN A 199 14.05 -5.98 28.51
CA ASN A 199 13.23 -7.19 28.39
C ASN A 199 13.84 -8.32 27.58
N VAL A 200 14.93 -8.08 26.84
CA VAL A 200 15.53 -9.09 25.93
C VAL A 200 15.93 -10.36 26.67
N ARG A 201 16.39 -10.26 27.91
CA ARG A 201 16.90 -11.41 28.70
C ARG A 201 15.92 -11.88 29.77
N ASP A 202 14.69 -11.38 29.78
CA ASP A 202 13.71 -11.79 30.76
C ASP A 202 13.38 -13.28 30.59
N PRO A 203 13.51 -14.10 31.64
CA PRO A 203 13.30 -15.53 31.54
C PRO A 203 11.85 -15.95 31.27
N SER A 204 10.88 -15.06 31.44
CA SER A 204 9.48 -15.33 31.09
C SER A 204 9.20 -15.20 29.59
N ARG A 205 10.17 -14.73 28.79
CA ARG A 205 10.03 -14.66 27.35
C ARG A 205 10.23 -16.03 26.73
N ASP A 206 9.43 -16.30 25.71
CA ASP A 206 9.72 -17.37 24.77
C ASP A 206 10.86 -16.91 23.85
N HIS A 207 11.98 -17.62 23.87
CA HIS A 207 13.16 -17.34 23.07
C HIS A 207 13.33 -18.31 21.88
N GLU A 208 12.45 -19.28 21.76
CA GLU A 208 12.58 -20.37 20.78
C GLU A 208 11.52 -20.29 19.68
N PHE A 209 10.31 -19.84 20.01
CA PHE A 209 9.16 -19.93 19.13
C PHE A 209 8.52 -18.57 18.83
N GLY A 210 8.08 -18.44 17.61
CA GLY A 210 7.10 -17.46 17.15
C GLY A 210 5.92 -18.18 16.54
N ARG A 211 4.92 -17.44 16.06
CA ARG A 211 3.74 -18.00 15.39
C ARG A 211 3.51 -17.32 14.05
N VAL A 212 2.96 -18.07 13.11
CA VAL A 212 2.39 -17.53 11.88
C VAL A 212 0.96 -18.01 11.78
N TYR A 213 0.03 -17.11 11.74
CA TYR A 213 -1.38 -17.40 11.53
C TYR A 213 -1.72 -17.29 10.04
N ARG A 214 -2.48 -18.24 9.54
CA ARG A 214 -3.13 -18.19 8.25
C ARG A 214 -4.60 -17.83 8.45
N ILE A 215 -5.01 -16.69 7.95
CA ILE A 215 -6.36 -16.15 8.08
C ILE A 215 -7.08 -16.31 6.75
N THR A 216 -8.25 -16.93 6.79
CA THR A 216 -9.13 -17.14 5.65
C THR A 216 -10.51 -16.55 5.95
N HIS A 217 -11.26 -16.22 4.91
CA HIS A 217 -12.66 -15.80 5.04
C HIS A 217 -13.58 -17.01 4.79
N GLU A 218 -14.44 -17.30 5.75
CA GLU A 218 -15.38 -18.42 5.66
C GLU A 218 -16.33 -18.25 4.47
N GLY A 219 -16.56 -19.34 3.76
CA GLY A 219 -17.46 -19.35 2.59
C GLY A 219 -16.84 -18.81 1.31
N HIS A 220 -15.58 -18.41 1.30
CA HIS A 220 -14.85 -17.97 0.12
C HIS A 220 -13.77 -18.97 -0.26
N GLU A 221 -13.67 -19.30 -1.54
CA GLU A 221 -12.65 -20.22 -2.04
C GLU A 221 -11.26 -19.55 -2.00
N LEU A 222 -10.26 -20.37 -1.74
CA LEU A 222 -8.86 -19.95 -1.87
C LEU A 222 -8.47 -19.85 -3.33
N MET A 223 -7.54 -18.96 -3.61
CA MET A 223 -6.95 -18.83 -4.94
C MET A 223 -6.05 -20.01 -5.27
N SER A 224 -6.05 -20.42 -6.53
CA SER A 224 -4.99 -21.28 -7.04
C SER A 224 -3.72 -20.44 -7.27
N PRO A 225 -2.54 -20.88 -6.77
CA PRO A 225 -1.31 -20.17 -7.03
C PRO A 225 -1.01 -20.02 -8.52
N VAL A 226 -0.70 -18.80 -8.95
CA VAL A 226 -0.38 -18.51 -10.34
C VAL A 226 1.11 -18.76 -10.58
N LYS A 227 1.42 -19.50 -11.65
CA LYS A 227 2.78 -19.66 -12.11
C LYS A 227 3.27 -18.36 -12.75
N VAL A 228 4.46 -17.90 -12.35
CA VAL A 228 5.10 -16.67 -12.81
C VAL A 228 6.49 -16.99 -13.40
N ASP A 229 7.29 -17.74 -12.64
CA ASP A 229 8.65 -18.08 -13.01
C ASP A 229 8.71 -18.78 -14.38
N GLY A 230 9.57 -18.27 -15.26
CA GLY A 230 9.81 -18.80 -16.61
C GLY A 230 8.65 -18.59 -17.60
N GLU A 231 7.56 -17.91 -17.22
CA GLU A 231 6.45 -17.69 -18.15
C GLU A 231 6.82 -16.70 -19.28
N PRO A 232 6.21 -16.85 -20.48
CA PRO A 232 6.41 -15.90 -21.58
C PRO A 232 6.03 -14.47 -21.22
N ILE A 233 6.72 -13.47 -21.78
CA ILE A 233 6.47 -12.03 -21.52
C ILE A 233 4.99 -11.69 -21.71
N ALA A 234 4.34 -12.15 -22.78
CA ALA A 234 2.93 -11.87 -23.03
C ALA A 234 2.03 -12.34 -21.89
N LYS A 235 2.29 -13.54 -21.32
CA LYS A 235 1.53 -14.07 -20.18
C LYS A 235 1.81 -13.28 -18.91
N LEU A 236 3.06 -12.89 -18.69
CA LEU A 236 3.42 -12.04 -17.53
C LEU A 236 2.74 -10.68 -17.59
N LEU A 237 2.64 -10.08 -18.78
CA LEU A 237 1.89 -8.84 -18.99
C LEU A 237 0.39 -9.02 -18.68
N ASP A 238 -0.20 -10.15 -19.06
CA ASP A 238 -1.60 -10.44 -18.74
C ASP A 238 -1.83 -10.61 -17.22
N LEU A 239 -0.84 -11.11 -16.48
CA LEU A 239 -0.90 -11.17 -15.02
C LEU A 239 -0.94 -9.77 -14.35
N LEU A 240 -0.54 -8.70 -15.03
CA LEU A 240 -0.68 -7.34 -14.54
C LEU A 240 -2.14 -6.87 -14.49
N LYS A 241 -3.08 -7.60 -15.10
CA LYS A 241 -4.53 -7.34 -15.00
C LYS A 241 -5.14 -7.92 -13.72
N GLU A 242 -4.42 -8.78 -13.01
CA GLU A 242 -4.94 -9.45 -11.82
C GLU A 242 -5.26 -8.47 -10.69
N ARG A 243 -6.34 -8.75 -9.94
CA ARG A 243 -6.71 -7.92 -8.78
C ARG A 243 -5.71 -8.04 -7.64
N THR A 244 -5.08 -9.21 -7.50
CA THR A 244 -4.15 -9.50 -6.40
C THR A 244 -2.82 -8.77 -6.60
N ASN A 245 -2.46 -7.91 -5.67
CA ASN A 245 -1.20 -7.17 -5.72
C ASN A 245 0.02 -8.10 -5.75
N LEU A 246 0.00 -9.20 -5.00
CA LEU A 246 1.09 -10.18 -5.00
C LEU A 246 1.34 -10.74 -6.40
N THR A 247 0.29 -11.12 -7.13
CA THR A 247 0.43 -11.63 -8.50
C THR A 247 1.06 -10.60 -9.43
N ARG A 248 0.56 -9.35 -9.40
CA ARG A 248 1.14 -8.27 -10.21
C ARG A 248 2.58 -7.97 -9.80
N TYR A 249 2.86 -7.94 -8.49
CA TYR A 249 4.21 -7.68 -7.97
C TYR A 249 5.22 -8.73 -8.45
N ARG A 250 4.87 -10.02 -8.35
CA ARG A 250 5.72 -11.11 -8.85
C ARG A 250 5.91 -11.05 -10.36
N ALA A 251 4.84 -10.75 -11.11
CA ALA A 251 4.93 -10.58 -12.57
C ALA A 251 5.85 -9.40 -12.94
N ARG A 252 5.77 -8.28 -12.21
CA ARG A 252 6.69 -7.13 -12.43
C ARG A 252 8.14 -7.49 -12.15
N ILE A 253 8.42 -8.25 -11.09
CA ILE A 253 9.79 -8.72 -10.79
C ILE A 253 10.30 -9.56 -11.96
N GLU A 254 9.57 -10.58 -12.38
CA GLU A 254 9.95 -11.48 -13.46
C GLU A 254 10.15 -10.71 -14.78
N LEU A 255 9.24 -9.79 -15.11
CA LEU A 255 9.39 -8.91 -16.29
C LEU A 255 10.62 -8.02 -16.17
N SER A 256 10.95 -7.55 -14.98
CA SER A 256 12.12 -6.68 -14.77
C SER A 256 13.46 -7.37 -15.03
N GLU A 257 13.50 -8.70 -14.95
CA GLU A 257 14.70 -9.51 -15.23
C GLU A 257 14.83 -9.87 -16.70
N ARG A 258 13.78 -9.65 -17.52
CA ARG A 258 13.79 -9.92 -18.95
C ARG A 258 14.52 -8.80 -19.72
N ASP A 259 14.92 -9.11 -20.95
CA ASP A 259 15.54 -8.11 -21.84
C ASP A 259 14.61 -6.89 -22.03
N THR A 260 15.16 -5.70 -21.82
CA THR A 260 14.41 -4.45 -21.89
C THR A 260 13.76 -4.23 -23.26
N LYS A 261 14.45 -4.57 -24.35
CA LYS A 261 13.94 -4.37 -25.70
C LYS A 261 12.72 -5.25 -25.95
N ASP A 262 12.76 -6.49 -25.49
CA ASP A 262 11.69 -7.46 -25.68
C ASP A 262 10.46 -7.08 -24.86
N VAL A 263 10.66 -6.68 -23.59
CA VAL A 263 9.55 -6.22 -22.71
C VAL A 263 8.91 -4.95 -23.26
N VAL A 264 9.69 -3.96 -23.67
CA VAL A 264 9.15 -2.70 -24.20
C VAL A 264 8.40 -2.91 -25.52
N ALA A 265 8.91 -3.79 -26.40
CA ALA A 265 8.20 -4.15 -27.62
C ALA A 265 6.86 -4.83 -27.31
N ALA A 266 6.86 -5.80 -26.40
CA ALA A 266 5.64 -6.51 -25.96
C ALA A 266 4.64 -5.57 -25.29
N LEU A 267 5.09 -4.62 -24.45
CA LEU A 267 4.25 -3.59 -23.86
C LEU A 267 3.56 -2.73 -24.93
N GLY A 268 4.28 -2.36 -25.99
CA GLY A 268 3.72 -1.61 -27.12
C GLY A 268 2.55 -2.32 -27.79
N GLU A 269 2.62 -3.64 -27.92
CA GLU A 269 1.51 -4.45 -28.44
C GLU A 269 0.40 -4.64 -27.40
N TRP A 270 0.77 -4.95 -26.16
CA TRP A 270 -0.18 -5.22 -25.08
C TRP A 270 -1.06 -4.00 -24.77
N THR A 271 -0.51 -2.79 -24.81
CA THR A 271 -1.27 -1.55 -24.52
C THR A 271 -2.31 -1.21 -25.59
N LYS A 272 -2.23 -1.75 -26.81
CA LYS A 272 -3.20 -1.50 -27.90
C LYS A 272 -4.61 -2.01 -27.58
N GLN A 273 -4.75 -2.93 -26.61
CA GLN A 273 -6.05 -3.45 -26.21
C GLN A 273 -6.80 -2.54 -25.23
N PHE A 274 -6.19 -1.43 -24.78
CA PHE A 274 -6.75 -0.54 -23.77
C PHE A 274 -6.96 0.88 -24.28
N ASP A 275 -7.98 1.56 -23.73
CA ASP A 275 -8.30 2.95 -24.04
C ASP A 275 -8.16 3.81 -22.77
N ALA A 276 -7.24 4.77 -22.77
CA ALA A 276 -7.00 5.68 -21.64
C ALA A 276 -8.22 6.53 -21.23
N LYS A 277 -9.28 6.56 -22.07
CA LYS A 277 -10.53 7.26 -21.77
C LYS A 277 -11.53 6.39 -20.99
N LYS A 278 -11.24 5.10 -20.86
CA LYS A 278 -12.08 4.14 -20.14
C LYS A 278 -11.54 3.93 -18.72
N PRO A 279 -12.35 4.17 -17.68
CA PRO A 279 -11.94 3.97 -16.30
C PRO A 279 -11.39 2.56 -16.01
N GLU A 280 -12.02 1.53 -16.59
CA GLU A 280 -11.63 0.13 -16.41
C GLU A 280 -10.24 -0.20 -16.97
N ASP A 281 -9.78 0.54 -17.98
CA ASP A 281 -8.48 0.32 -18.64
C ASP A 281 -7.34 1.13 -18.00
N ALA A 282 -7.68 2.14 -17.20
CA ALA A 282 -6.71 3.10 -16.67
C ALA A 282 -5.59 2.43 -15.86
N HIS A 283 -5.94 1.47 -14.99
CA HIS A 283 -4.95 0.78 -14.19
C HIS A 283 -4.01 -0.09 -15.02
N HIS A 284 -4.51 -0.75 -16.07
CA HIS A 284 -3.67 -1.58 -16.94
C HIS A 284 -2.64 -0.72 -17.68
N LEU A 285 -3.04 0.44 -18.17
CA LEU A 285 -2.13 1.42 -18.78
C LEU A 285 -1.13 1.99 -17.76
N MET A 286 -1.54 2.15 -16.51
CA MET A 286 -0.64 2.58 -15.44
C MET A 286 0.39 1.49 -15.11
N GLU A 287 0.01 0.22 -15.07
CA GLU A 287 0.95 -0.92 -14.96
C GLU A 287 1.97 -0.91 -16.09
N ALA A 288 1.54 -0.64 -17.33
CA ALA A 288 2.45 -0.49 -18.45
C ALA A 288 3.45 0.67 -18.25
N LEU A 289 2.98 1.82 -17.74
CA LEU A 289 3.85 2.96 -17.45
C LEU A 289 4.86 2.61 -16.35
N TRP A 290 4.46 1.90 -15.30
CA TRP A 290 5.37 1.42 -14.25
C TRP A 290 6.40 0.43 -14.78
N MET A 291 6.02 -0.45 -15.72
CA MET A 291 6.99 -1.34 -16.37
C MET A 291 8.01 -0.57 -17.22
N HIS A 292 7.59 0.45 -17.95
CA HIS A 292 8.53 1.35 -18.62
C HIS A 292 9.50 2.02 -17.63
N GLN A 293 8.99 2.52 -16.51
CA GLN A 293 9.81 3.11 -15.45
C GLN A 293 10.80 2.10 -14.86
N GLN A 294 10.36 0.87 -14.63
CA GLN A 294 11.19 -0.21 -14.06
C GLN A 294 12.34 -0.60 -15.00
N HIS A 295 12.12 -0.49 -16.30
CA HIS A 295 13.15 -0.69 -17.33
C HIS A 295 13.97 0.57 -17.66
N ASN A 296 13.76 1.69 -16.93
CA ASN A 296 14.38 2.99 -17.17
C ASN A 296 14.13 3.53 -18.59
N VAL A 297 13.00 3.22 -19.20
CA VAL A 297 12.56 3.69 -20.52
C VAL A 297 11.48 4.73 -20.36
N LYS A 298 11.67 5.93 -20.89
CA LYS A 298 10.66 6.99 -20.85
C LYS A 298 9.55 6.73 -21.87
N ASN A 299 8.30 6.81 -21.45
CA ASN A 299 7.13 6.79 -22.33
C ASN A 299 6.25 8.02 -22.06
N GLU A 300 6.63 9.16 -22.62
CA GLU A 300 5.90 10.42 -22.43
C GLU A 300 4.51 10.41 -23.05
N ALA A 301 4.30 9.67 -24.13
CA ALA A 301 3.00 9.59 -24.80
C ALA A 301 1.98 8.90 -23.88
N LEU A 302 2.35 7.77 -23.29
CA LEU A 302 1.52 7.05 -22.33
C LEU A 302 1.26 7.87 -21.07
N LEU A 303 2.30 8.52 -20.53
CA LEU A 303 2.14 9.42 -19.37
C LEU A 303 1.13 10.54 -19.66
N LYS A 304 1.27 11.23 -20.81
CA LYS A 304 0.35 12.31 -21.20
C LYS A 304 -1.08 11.82 -21.42
N ALA A 305 -1.26 10.59 -21.88
CA ALA A 305 -2.59 9.98 -22.01
C ALA A 305 -3.22 9.71 -20.64
N LEU A 306 -2.45 9.13 -19.71
CA LEU A 306 -2.90 8.83 -18.34
C LEU A 306 -3.21 10.07 -17.51
N LEU A 307 -2.49 11.18 -17.71
CA LEU A 307 -2.81 12.47 -17.05
C LEU A 307 -4.17 13.04 -17.48
N LYS A 308 -4.80 12.50 -18.52
CA LYS A 308 -6.14 12.87 -19.01
C LYS A 308 -7.17 11.76 -18.76
N SER A 309 -6.80 10.73 -18.04
CA SER A 309 -7.73 9.66 -17.66
C SER A 309 -8.86 10.20 -16.79
N PRO A 310 -10.07 9.63 -16.89
CA PRO A 310 -11.20 10.01 -16.06
C PRO A 310 -11.08 9.47 -14.61
N VAL A 311 -10.01 8.74 -14.29
CA VAL A 311 -9.77 8.15 -12.95
C VAL A 311 -8.59 8.83 -12.26
#